data_12137c6c925026134c405029ef90c40f
#
_entry.id   12137c6c925026134c405029ef90c40f
#
_cell.length_a   1.000
_cell.length_b   1.000
_cell.length_c   1.000
_cell.angle_alpha   90.00
_cell.angle_beta   90.00
_cell.angle_gamma   90.00
#
_symmetry.space_group_name_H-M   'P 1'
#
loop_
_entity.id
_entity.type
_entity.pdbx_description
1 polymer ?
#
loop_
_entity_poly.entity_id
_entity_poly.type
_entity_poly.pdbx_seq_one_letter_code
_entity_poly.pdbx_strand_id
1 'polypeptide(L)'
;MNARATAVRRSTRIGLRFEPVGNDWRIGEYSDVNGNGIRATDIASGVDSEVAQAEFVSRLFPGVGFGLHSGVPDVDGSRSSGADGLRIGASGILTLGPDGTATSGTLYIRGRRGQYAVRILGITGRTRVLRFYPGTGQWTTN
;
A
#
# COMPACT_ATOMS: atom_id res chain seq x y z
N MET A 1 12.88 0.23 -0.92
CA MET A 1 12.10 -0.56 0.06
C MET A 1 11.86 -1.95 -0.50
N ASN A 2 12.31 -2.97 0.17
CA ASN A 2 12.25 -4.35 -0.32
C ASN A 2 11.67 -5.30 0.73
N ALA A 3 10.45 -4.98 1.17
CA ALA A 3 9.77 -5.68 2.25
C ALA A 3 9.55 -7.18 1.95
N ARG A 4 9.28 -7.52 0.69
CA ARG A 4 9.10 -8.92 0.29
C ARG A 4 10.38 -9.73 0.47
N ALA A 5 11.51 -9.22 0.00
CA ALA A 5 12.80 -9.89 0.20
C ALA A 5 13.18 -9.96 1.67
N THR A 6 12.85 -8.94 2.45
CA THR A 6 13.05 -8.94 3.90
C THR A 6 12.22 -10.03 4.57
N ALA A 7 10.95 -10.19 4.18
CA ALA A 7 10.08 -11.25 4.71
C ALA A 7 10.65 -12.64 4.44
N VAL A 8 11.09 -12.89 3.22
CA VAL A 8 11.71 -14.17 2.83
C VAL A 8 13.01 -14.41 3.61
N ARG A 9 13.90 -13.43 3.62
CA ARG A 9 15.21 -13.54 4.27
C ARG A 9 15.09 -13.77 5.78
N ARG A 10 14.13 -13.13 6.43
CA ARG A 10 13.90 -13.26 7.87
C ARG A 10 12.93 -14.38 8.25
N SER A 11 12.31 -15.03 7.25
CA SER A 11 11.28 -16.05 7.46
C SER A 11 10.16 -15.57 8.38
N THR A 12 9.74 -14.31 8.22
CA THR A 12 8.70 -13.70 9.05
C THR A 12 7.83 -12.77 8.19
N ARG A 13 6.64 -12.44 8.70
CA ARG A 13 5.78 -11.45 8.07
C ARG A 13 6.36 -10.06 8.26
N ILE A 14 6.32 -9.28 7.20
CA ILE A 14 6.68 -7.86 7.20
C ILE A 14 5.45 -7.05 6.81
N GLY A 15 5.14 -6.05 7.60
CA GLY A 15 4.03 -5.13 7.34
C GLY A 15 4.52 -3.77 6.89
N LEU A 16 3.89 -3.23 5.85
CA LEU A 16 4.03 -1.84 5.45
C LEU A 16 2.82 -1.06 5.94
N ARG A 17 3.05 -0.10 6.82
CA ARG A 17 2.01 0.78 7.34
C ARG A 17 2.13 2.14 6.69
N PHE A 18 1.03 2.59 6.09
CA PHE A 18 0.94 3.89 5.45
C PHE A 18 0.19 4.83 6.38
N GLU A 19 0.86 5.88 6.83
CA GLU A 19 0.28 6.86 7.76
C GLU A 19 0.28 8.25 7.13
N PRO A 20 -0.87 8.96 7.14
CA PRO A 20 -0.89 10.35 6.74
C PRO A 20 -0.19 11.21 7.80
N VAL A 21 0.73 12.07 7.36
CA VAL A 21 1.44 13.03 8.20
C VAL A 21 1.38 14.39 7.52
N GLY A 22 0.47 15.25 7.95
CA GLY A 22 0.21 16.53 7.27
C GLY A 22 -0.26 16.27 5.83
N ASN A 23 0.44 16.83 4.86
CA ASN A 23 0.17 16.63 3.43
C ASN A 23 1.00 15.51 2.79
N ASP A 24 1.66 14.70 3.60
CA ASP A 24 2.56 13.65 3.17
C ASP A 24 2.12 12.29 3.71
N TRP A 25 2.81 11.25 3.31
CA TRP A 25 2.57 9.88 3.79
C TRP A 25 3.88 9.30 4.29
N ARG A 26 3.83 8.75 5.50
CA ARG A 26 4.91 8.00 6.11
C ARG A 26 4.69 6.51 5.85
N ILE A 27 5.72 5.84 5.35
CA ILE A 27 5.70 4.40 5.14
C ILE A 27 6.64 3.76 6.13
N GLY A 28 6.09 3.07 7.13
CA GLY A 28 6.84 2.32 8.12
C GLY A 28 6.87 0.84 7.78
N GLU A 29 7.98 0.18 8.05
CA GLU A 29 8.20 -1.24 7.82
C GLU A 29 8.38 -1.95 9.15
N TYR A 30 7.53 -2.94 9.44
CA TYR A 30 7.47 -3.62 10.74
C TYR A 30 7.59 -5.13 10.58
N SER A 31 8.19 -5.77 11.58
CA SER A 31 8.31 -7.22 11.67
C SER A 31 7.31 -7.79 12.67
N ASP A 32 6.65 -8.88 12.30
CA ASP A 32 5.78 -9.66 13.18
C ASP A 32 6.63 -10.47 14.15
N VAL A 33 6.84 -9.95 15.35
CA VAL A 33 7.73 -10.55 16.34
C VAL A 33 7.06 -11.70 17.09
N ASN A 34 5.76 -11.55 17.38
CA ASN A 34 5.02 -12.54 18.18
C ASN A 34 4.27 -13.60 17.34
N GLY A 35 4.34 -13.51 16.02
CA GLY A 35 3.73 -14.52 15.12
C GLY A 35 2.21 -14.44 14.99
N ASN A 36 1.58 -13.37 15.49
CA ASN A 36 0.12 -13.21 15.44
C ASN A 36 -0.38 -12.35 14.26
N GLY A 37 0.51 -11.98 13.36
CA GLY A 37 0.28 -11.02 12.29
C GLY A 37 0.66 -9.60 12.72
N ILE A 38 0.83 -8.72 11.72
CA ILE A 38 1.12 -7.31 11.99
C ILE A 38 -0.16 -6.61 12.41
N ARG A 39 -0.14 -6.00 13.59
CA ARG A 39 -1.30 -5.30 14.15
C ARG A 39 -0.93 -3.89 14.60
N ALA A 40 -1.85 -2.96 14.43
CA ALA A 40 -1.65 -1.58 14.87
C ALA A 40 -1.39 -1.49 16.39
N THR A 41 -2.06 -2.33 17.18
CA THR A 41 -1.85 -2.40 18.62
C THR A 41 -0.44 -2.88 18.99
N ASP A 42 0.09 -3.87 18.28
CA ASP A 42 1.42 -4.42 18.52
C ASP A 42 2.51 -3.45 18.05
N ILE A 43 2.26 -2.68 16.99
CA ILE A 43 3.13 -1.58 16.58
C ILE A 43 3.16 -0.50 17.67
N ALA A 44 2.00 -0.09 18.16
CA ALA A 44 1.90 0.96 19.17
C ALA A 44 2.57 0.57 20.50
N SER A 45 2.49 -0.70 20.87
CA SER A 45 3.12 -1.22 22.12
C SER A 45 4.60 -1.57 21.93
N GLY A 46 5.13 -1.54 20.71
CA GLY A 46 6.50 -1.89 20.39
C GLY A 46 6.78 -3.39 20.28
N VAL A 47 5.74 -4.23 20.29
CA VAL A 47 5.87 -5.68 20.09
C VAL A 47 6.29 -5.96 18.64
N ASP A 48 5.55 -5.40 17.67
CA ASP A 48 5.97 -5.43 16.27
C ASP A 48 6.94 -4.27 16.02
N SER A 49 8.21 -4.61 15.84
CA SER A 49 9.27 -3.63 15.78
C SER A 49 9.53 -3.11 14.37
N GLU A 50 9.87 -1.84 14.29
CA GLU A 50 10.30 -1.21 13.02
C GLU A 50 11.64 -1.80 12.59
N VAL A 51 11.73 -2.29 11.35
CA VAL A 51 12.92 -3.00 10.84
C VAL A 51 13.74 -2.17 9.87
N ALA A 52 13.24 -1.02 9.48
CA ALA A 52 13.93 -0.08 8.62
C ALA A 52 13.49 1.34 8.95
N GLN A 53 14.32 2.33 8.62
CA GLN A 53 13.94 3.72 8.78
C GLN A 53 12.72 4.03 7.90
N ALA A 54 11.71 4.67 8.47
CA ALA A 54 10.53 5.07 7.74
C ALA A 54 10.87 6.02 6.59
N GLU A 55 10.14 5.88 5.51
CA GLU A 55 10.29 6.69 4.32
C GLU A 55 9.06 7.56 4.11
N PHE A 56 9.24 8.70 3.46
CA PHE A 56 8.16 9.61 3.11
C PHE A 56 7.94 9.63 1.60
N VAL A 57 6.68 9.55 1.20
CA VAL A 57 6.30 9.51 -0.23
C VAL A 57 6.81 10.73 -0.98
N SER A 58 6.78 11.92 -0.35
CA SER A 58 7.26 13.14 -0.97
C SER A 58 8.75 13.12 -1.30
N ARG A 59 9.54 12.36 -0.54
CA ARG A 59 10.97 12.17 -0.81
C ARG A 59 11.23 11.15 -1.92
N LEU A 60 10.44 10.05 -1.91
CA LEU A 60 10.58 8.99 -2.91
C LEU A 60 10.04 9.43 -4.28
N PHE A 61 8.89 10.09 -4.27
CA PHE A 61 8.14 10.44 -5.47
C PHE A 61 7.56 11.86 -5.31
N PRO A 62 8.33 12.93 -5.58
CA PRO A 62 7.85 14.29 -5.43
C PRO A 62 6.59 14.56 -6.28
N GLY A 63 5.61 15.18 -5.67
CA GLY A 63 4.34 15.52 -6.33
C GLY A 63 3.34 14.37 -6.44
N VAL A 64 3.63 13.22 -5.83
CA VAL A 64 2.76 12.04 -5.82
C VAL A 64 2.16 11.85 -4.43
N GLY A 65 0.91 11.42 -4.38
CA GLY A 65 0.22 11.05 -3.15
C GLY A 65 -0.72 9.88 -3.38
N PHE A 66 -1.33 9.40 -2.30
CA PHE A 66 -2.38 8.39 -2.39
C PHE A 66 -3.74 9.07 -2.53
N GLY A 67 -4.56 8.56 -3.40
CA GLY A 67 -5.91 9.06 -3.63
C GLY A 67 -6.36 8.94 -5.07
N LEU A 68 -7.60 9.37 -5.29
CA LEU A 68 -8.20 9.43 -6.62
C LEU A 68 -8.47 10.90 -6.97
N HIS A 69 -8.19 11.25 -8.22
CA HIS A 69 -8.65 12.53 -8.76
C HIS A 69 -10.18 12.55 -8.80
N SER A 70 -10.75 13.75 -8.69
CA SER A 70 -12.20 13.93 -8.75
C SER A 70 -12.77 13.31 -10.04
N GLY A 71 -13.85 12.55 -9.89
CA GLY A 71 -14.54 11.91 -11.01
C GLY A 71 -13.92 10.60 -11.50
N VAL A 72 -12.79 10.17 -10.96
CA VAL A 72 -12.20 8.88 -11.31
C VAL A 72 -12.88 7.78 -10.48
N PRO A 73 -13.45 6.74 -11.13
CA PRO A 73 -14.06 5.62 -10.43
C PRO A 73 -13.00 4.66 -9.89
N ASP A 74 -13.38 3.81 -8.96
CA ASP A 74 -12.58 2.67 -8.55
C ASP A 74 -12.31 1.72 -9.74
N VAL A 75 -11.30 0.88 -9.64
CA VAL A 75 -10.92 -0.07 -10.71
C VAL A 75 -12.07 -1.04 -11.04
N ASP A 76 -12.92 -1.35 -10.06
CA ASP A 76 -14.09 -2.20 -10.25
C ASP A 76 -15.31 -1.45 -10.82
N GLY A 77 -15.19 -0.15 -11.09
CA GLY A 77 -16.25 0.69 -11.65
C GLY A 77 -17.18 1.31 -10.61
N SER A 78 -17.01 1.00 -9.32
CA SER A 78 -17.80 1.64 -8.28
C SER A 78 -17.38 3.10 -8.10
N ARG A 79 -18.29 3.93 -7.60
CA ARG A 79 -17.93 5.31 -7.26
C ARG A 79 -17.08 5.32 -6.00
N SER A 80 -15.94 5.97 -6.08
CA SER A 80 -15.12 6.20 -4.90
C SER A 80 -15.90 7.01 -3.87
N SER A 81 -16.01 6.48 -2.66
CA SER A 81 -16.67 7.16 -1.55
C SER A 81 -15.76 8.14 -0.81
N GLY A 82 -14.54 8.36 -1.26
CA GLY A 82 -13.65 9.27 -0.55
C GLY A 82 -12.25 9.40 -1.14
N ALA A 83 -11.51 10.32 -0.56
CA ALA A 83 -10.13 10.65 -0.95
C ALA A 83 -9.11 9.58 -0.54
N ASP A 84 -9.53 8.57 0.23
CA ASP A 84 -8.64 7.51 0.68
C ASP A 84 -8.25 6.61 -0.49
N GLY A 85 -6.99 6.67 -0.87
CA GLY A 85 -6.41 5.86 -1.92
C GLY A 85 -5.90 4.50 -1.48
N LEU A 86 -6.05 4.15 -0.21
CA LEU A 86 -5.52 2.91 0.35
C LEU A 86 -6.65 1.92 0.62
N ARG A 87 -6.83 0.96 -0.26
CA ARG A 87 -7.84 -0.10 -0.14
C ARG A 87 -7.14 -1.41 0.21
N ILE A 88 -6.52 -1.45 1.38
CA ILE A 88 -5.74 -2.60 1.87
C ILE A 88 -6.35 -3.09 3.16
N GLY A 89 -7.18 -4.11 3.12
CA GLY A 89 -7.78 -4.71 4.32
C GLY A 89 -8.39 -3.67 5.27
N ALA A 90 -8.87 -4.10 6.42
CA ALA A 90 -9.46 -3.21 7.41
C ALA A 90 -8.42 -2.39 8.21
N SER A 91 -7.19 -2.90 8.32
CA SER A 91 -6.13 -2.28 9.14
C SER A 91 -5.32 -1.21 8.40
N GLY A 92 -5.40 -1.15 7.08
CA GLY A 92 -4.52 -0.29 6.28
C GLY A 92 -3.06 -0.71 6.28
N ILE A 93 -2.76 -1.94 6.67
CA ILE A 93 -1.41 -2.49 6.71
C ILE A 93 -1.27 -3.54 5.61
N LEU A 94 -0.30 -3.34 4.72
CA LEU A 94 0.07 -4.31 3.71
C LEU A 94 1.04 -5.32 4.32
N THR A 95 0.58 -6.53 4.57
CA THR A 95 1.41 -7.60 5.13
C THR A 95 1.92 -8.51 4.04
N LEU A 96 3.22 -8.78 4.07
CA LEU A 96 3.92 -9.65 3.13
C LEU A 96 4.44 -10.87 3.89
N GLY A 97 4.03 -12.05 3.46
CA GLY A 97 4.44 -13.31 4.08
C GLY A 97 5.73 -13.87 3.49
N PRO A 98 6.48 -14.68 4.26
CA PRO A 98 7.67 -15.37 3.77
C PRO A 98 7.37 -16.44 2.72
N ASP A 99 6.13 -16.88 2.63
CA ASP A 99 5.63 -17.83 1.64
C ASP A 99 5.22 -17.18 0.30
N GLY A 100 5.43 -15.87 0.17
CA GLY A 100 5.06 -15.11 -1.03
C GLY A 100 3.64 -14.56 -1.03
N THR A 101 2.85 -14.81 0.02
CA THR A 101 1.51 -14.22 0.16
C THR A 101 1.58 -12.74 0.54
N ALA A 102 0.50 -12.03 0.31
CA ALA A 102 0.37 -10.63 0.68
C ALA A 102 -1.08 -10.31 1.05
N THR A 103 -1.31 -9.20 1.72
CA THR A 103 -2.65 -8.63 1.86
C THR A 103 -3.16 -8.22 0.49
N SER A 104 -4.35 -8.67 0.12
CA SER A 104 -4.98 -8.22 -1.13
C SER A 104 -5.46 -6.79 -0.99
N GLY A 105 -5.37 -6.03 -2.07
CA GLY A 105 -5.87 -4.68 -2.07
C GLY A 105 -5.49 -3.88 -3.29
N THR A 106 -5.83 -2.60 -3.22
CA THR A 106 -5.53 -1.63 -4.27
C THR A 106 -4.99 -0.34 -3.65
N LEU A 107 -3.88 0.14 -4.18
CA LEU A 107 -3.31 1.44 -3.85
C LEU A 107 -3.59 2.38 -5.02
N TYR A 108 -4.33 3.45 -4.79
CA TYR A 108 -4.54 4.49 -5.78
C TYR A 108 -3.49 5.58 -5.63
N ILE A 109 -2.77 5.84 -6.71
CA ILE A 109 -1.67 6.79 -6.74
C ILE A 109 -2.07 7.96 -7.62
N ARG A 110 -2.12 9.14 -7.02
CA ARG A 110 -2.44 10.39 -7.67
C ARG A 110 -1.18 11.19 -7.95
N GLY A 111 -0.85 11.32 -9.23
CA GLY A 111 0.18 12.25 -9.70
C GLY A 111 -0.44 13.59 -10.11
N ARG A 112 0.39 14.53 -10.55
CA ARG A 112 -0.08 15.86 -11.00
C ARG A 112 -1.03 15.76 -12.19
N ARG A 113 -0.74 14.86 -13.13
CA ARG A 113 -1.47 14.70 -14.40
C ARG A 113 -1.95 13.28 -14.65
N GLY A 114 -1.59 12.35 -13.78
CA GLY A 114 -1.90 10.94 -13.99
C GLY A 114 -2.60 10.33 -12.79
N GLN A 115 -3.32 9.27 -13.06
CA GLN A 115 -3.97 8.45 -12.05
C GLN A 115 -3.59 7.00 -12.28
N TYR A 116 -3.01 6.38 -11.26
CA TYR A 116 -2.56 5.01 -11.29
C TYR A 116 -3.18 4.21 -10.16
N ALA A 117 -3.23 2.90 -10.34
CA ALA A 117 -3.59 1.96 -9.29
C ALA A 117 -2.61 0.81 -9.29
N VAL A 118 -2.22 0.38 -8.10
CA VAL A 118 -1.45 -0.85 -7.89
C VAL A 118 -2.36 -1.87 -7.23
N ARG A 119 -2.68 -2.93 -7.93
CA ARG A 119 -3.47 -4.05 -7.38
C ARG A 119 -2.54 -5.13 -6.88
N ILE A 120 -2.83 -5.64 -5.69
CA ILE A 120 -2.06 -6.68 -5.03
C ILE A 120 -2.94 -7.92 -4.92
N LEU A 121 -2.46 -9.03 -5.45
CA LEU A 121 -3.11 -10.34 -5.40
C LEU A 121 -2.54 -11.13 -4.22
N GLY A 122 -3.35 -11.31 -3.19
CA GLY A 122 -2.89 -11.85 -1.91
C GLY A 122 -2.26 -13.23 -1.97
N ILE A 123 -2.84 -14.15 -2.72
CA ILE A 123 -2.38 -15.55 -2.79
C ILE A 123 -0.98 -15.65 -3.38
N THR A 124 -0.67 -14.84 -4.38
CA THR A 124 0.62 -14.91 -5.10
C THR A 124 1.56 -13.76 -4.77
N GLY A 125 1.08 -12.74 -4.08
CA GLY A 125 1.81 -11.50 -3.83
C GLY A 125 2.13 -10.71 -5.11
N ARG A 126 1.55 -11.09 -6.24
CA ARG A 126 1.75 -10.39 -7.51
C ARG A 126 1.10 -9.03 -7.50
N THR A 127 1.74 -8.09 -8.15
CA THR A 127 1.21 -6.74 -8.32
C THR A 127 0.91 -6.48 -9.79
N ARG A 128 -0.11 -5.66 -10.03
CA ARG A 128 -0.47 -5.18 -11.35
C ARG A 128 -0.64 -3.67 -11.29
N VAL A 129 0.03 -2.96 -12.18
CA VAL A 129 -0.11 -1.50 -12.30
C VAL A 129 -1.11 -1.19 -13.39
N LEU A 130 -2.08 -0.33 -13.06
CA LEU A 130 -3.08 0.17 -14.00
C LEU A 130 -2.97 1.69 -14.10
N ARG A 131 -3.35 2.21 -15.25
CA ARG A 131 -3.47 3.64 -15.48
C ARG A 131 -4.89 3.97 -15.92
N PHE A 132 -5.43 5.06 -15.38
CA PHE A 132 -6.72 5.59 -15.79
C PHE A 132 -6.53 6.57 -16.96
N TYR A 133 -7.34 6.39 -18.00
CA TYR A 133 -7.37 7.26 -19.15
C TYR A 133 -8.69 8.04 -19.20
N PRO A 134 -8.66 9.34 -18.90
CA PRO A 134 -9.90 10.15 -18.88
C PRO A 134 -10.63 10.18 -20.21
N GLY A 135 -9.92 10.10 -21.32
CA GLY A 135 -10.52 10.12 -22.67
C GLY A 135 -11.42 8.92 -22.95
N THR A 136 -11.13 7.76 -22.37
CA THR A 136 -11.96 6.55 -22.49
C THR A 136 -12.78 6.26 -21.23
N GLY A 137 -12.43 6.90 -20.13
CA GLY A 137 -13.04 6.62 -18.83
C GLY A 137 -12.70 5.23 -18.26
N GLN A 138 -11.60 4.63 -18.70
CA GLN A 138 -11.25 3.25 -18.37
C GLN A 138 -9.87 3.12 -17.74
N TRP A 139 -9.77 2.11 -16.87
CA TRP A 139 -8.50 1.61 -16.34
C TRP A 139 -7.92 0.57 -17.30
N THR A 140 -6.65 0.69 -17.62
CA THR A 140 -5.94 -0.29 -18.45
C THR A 140 -4.61 -0.66 -17.81
N THR A 141 -4.15 -1.87 -18.09
CA THR A 141 -2.83 -2.33 -17.63
C THR A 141 -1.74 -1.47 -18.27
N ASN A 142 -0.84 -1.00 -17.46
CA ASN A 142 0.28 -0.19 -17.91
C ASN A 142 1.45 -1.08 -18.35
#